data_e9eb01f60ff4eaa7f3b507ae7dba03a5
#
_entry.id   e9eb01f60ff4eaa7f3b507ae7dba03a5
#
_cell.length_a   1.000
_cell.length_b   1.000
_cell.length_c   1.000
_cell.angle_alpha   90.00
_cell.angle_beta   90.00
_cell.angle_gamma   90.00
#
_symmetry.space_group_name_H-M   'P 1'
#
loop_
_entity.id
_entity.type
_entity.pdbx_description
1 polymer ?
#
loop_
_entity_poly.entity_id
_entity_poly.type
_entity_poly.pdbx_seq_one_letter_code
_entity_poly.pdbx_strand_id
1 'polypeptide(L)'
;MSDLMPTLPGLSPVAGKSVVAKFDGGLLSSDGGLLLLREVELRLRVAERLAACIKDPRAPDQITHSLADIIRFRLLMISAGYEDGNDASSLRGDPMFKSALDLVPSDRDLCSQSTISRLENLPDAPTLLRMGGAMVDLYCASFHQVPKRIVLDIDDTFDAVHGDQQLRLFNAHYDEYGFQPIVVFDGEGRFITCALRPAKRPGGKEIKAFLRRLLRAIRNHWPRTEILLRGDSLLRPGGARLVSRERLGLYPGRRAHYDLTPSYRRPRGQHESSLRGRTKAG
;
A
#
# COMPACT_ATOMS: atom_id res chain seq x y z
N MET A 1 8.01 4.56 47.60
CA MET A 1 7.89 5.54 46.51
C MET A 1 7.33 4.80 45.35
N SER A 2 6.05 5.03 44.99
CA SER A 2 5.46 4.45 43.79
C SER A 2 6.07 5.20 42.58
N ASP A 3 6.95 4.54 41.85
CA ASP A 3 7.40 5.02 40.55
C ASP A 3 6.18 5.27 39.66
N LEU A 4 5.75 6.53 39.57
CA LEU A 4 4.76 6.97 38.61
C LEU A 4 5.38 6.81 37.21
N MET A 5 5.18 5.61 36.64
CA MET A 5 5.58 5.36 35.27
C MET A 5 4.81 6.30 34.32
N PRO A 6 5.50 7.12 33.53
CA PRO A 6 4.82 8.04 32.63
C PRO A 6 4.08 7.24 31.54
N THR A 7 2.78 7.50 31.40
CA THR A 7 2.02 7.02 30.26
C THR A 7 2.45 7.77 29.01
N LEU A 8 2.56 7.07 27.89
CA LEU A 8 2.88 7.72 26.63
C LEU A 8 1.62 8.41 26.07
N PRO A 9 1.63 9.74 25.93
CA PRO A 9 0.47 10.48 25.45
C PRO A 9 0.17 10.17 23.98
N GLY A 10 -1.12 10.15 23.62
CA GLY A 10 -1.56 9.93 22.24
C GLY A 10 -1.62 8.48 21.80
N LEU A 11 -1.29 7.52 22.66
CA LEU A 11 -1.43 6.09 22.40
C LEU A 11 -2.66 5.52 23.10
N SER A 12 -3.45 4.75 22.34
CA SER A 12 -4.58 3.99 22.89
C SER A 12 -4.10 2.79 23.71
N PRO A 13 -4.85 2.35 24.74
CA PRO A 13 -4.55 1.13 25.48
C PRO A 13 -4.38 -0.09 24.57
N VAL A 14 -3.47 -0.99 24.88
CA VAL A 14 -3.28 -2.29 24.22
C VAL A 14 -3.90 -3.37 25.12
N ALA A 15 -4.84 -4.14 24.59
CA ALA A 15 -5.62 -5.12 25.36
C ALA A 15 -6.14 -4.55 26.71
N GLY A 16 -6.63 -3.30 26.69
CA GLY A 16 -7.13 -2.60 27.86
C GLY A 16 -6.06 -2.09 28.86
N LYS A 17 -4.77 -2.26 28.57
CA LYS A 17 -3.66 -1.81 29.41
C LYS A 17 -2.99 -0.55 28.86
N SER A 18 -2.75 0.44 29.72
CA SER A 18 -2.05 1.66 29.33
C SER A 18 -0.62 1.36 28.90
N VAL A 19 -0.17 2.05 27.82
CA VAL A 19 1.21 1.99 27.32
C VAL A 19 2.06 2.93 28.17
N VAL A 20 3.13 2.40 28.76
CA VAL A 20 4.07 3.16 29.60
C VAL A 20 5.49 3.02 29.07
N ALA A 21 6.32 4.05 29.29
CA ALA A 21 7.75 3.95 29.00
C ALA A 21 8.50 3.46 30.24
N LYS A 22 9.41 2.49 30.07
CA LYS A 22 10.18 1.90 31.16
C LYS A 22 11.56 1.44 30.67
N PHE A 23 12.57 1.58 31.51
CA PHE A 23 13.94 1.11 31.23
C PHE A 23 14.27 -0.10 32.12
N ASP A 24 13.61 -1.21 31.90
CA ASP A 24 13.74 -2.41 32.75
C ASP A 24 14.26 -3.65 32.01
N GLY A 25 14.63 -3.52 30.74
CA GLY A 25 15.28 -4.56 29.95
C GLY A 25 14.39 -5.76 29.67
N GLY A 26 13.20 -5.68 29.28
CA GLY A 26 12.31 -6.78 28.89
C GLY A 26 12.53 -7.24 27.45
N LEU A 27 11.44 -7.64 26.79
CA LEU A 27 11.44 -7.92 25.38
C LEU A 27 11.67 -6.63 24.59
N LEU A 28 12.63 -6.65 23.66
CA LEU A 28 13.02 -5.50 22.88
C LEU A 28 12.50 -5.63 21.43
N SER A 29 12.19 -4.50 20.83
CA SER A 29 11.88 -4.39 19.42
C SER A 29 12.49 -3.09 18.88
N SER A 30 12.96 -3.11 17.62
CA SER A 30 13.38 -1.92 16.89
C SER A 30 12.21 -1.08 16.35
N ASP A 31 11.00 -1.64 16.37
CA ASP A 31 9.85 -1.14 15.62
C ASP A 31 8.86 -0.32 16.48
N GLY A 32 9.37 0.47 17.42
CA GLY A 32 8.53 1.29 18.31
C GLY A 32 7.56 2.25 17.60
N GLY A 33 7.88 2.67 16.37
CA GLY A 33 7.02 3.48 15.54
C GLY A 33 5.70 2.82 15.14
N LEU A 34 5.59 1.48 15.23
CA LEU A 34 4.36 0.75 14.93
C LEU A 34 3.17 1.16 15.78
N LEU A 35 3.41 1.62 17.03
CA LEU A 35 2.32 2.10 17.87
C LEU A 35 1.67 3.37 17.32
N LEU A 36 2.42 4.23 16.65
CA LEU A 36 1.85 5.40 15.96
C LEU A 36 1.08 5.00 14.71
N LEU A 37 1.60 4.06 13.92
CA LEU A 37 0.89 3.48 12.78
C LEU A 37 -0.40 2.79 13.20
N ARG A 38 -0.40 2.09 14.33
CA ARG A 38 -1.60 1.52 14.94
C ARG A 38 -2.67 2.59 15.20
N GLU A 39 -2.31 3.76 15.76
CA GLU A 39 -3.27 4.83 16.00
C GLU A 39 -3.90 5.35 14.68
N VAL A 40 -3.12 5.41 13.60
CA VAL A 40 -3.62 5.75 12.26
C VAL A 40 -4.59 4.65 11.78
N GLU A 41 -4.22 3.38 11.90
CA GLU A 41 -5.05 2.25 11.45
C GLU A 41 -6.37 2.16 12.25
N LEU A 42 -6.35 2.39 13.56
CA LEU A 42 -7.55 2.42 14.39
C LEU A 42 -8.56 3.49 13.93
N ARG A 43 -8.06 4.61 13.40
CA ARG A 43 -8.90 5.71 12.86
C ARG A 43 -9.40 5.40 11.46
N LEU A 44 -8.52 4.92 10.57
CA LEU A 44 -8.83 4.71 9.16
C LEU A 44 -9.53 3.36 8.91
N ARG A 45 -9.23 2.35 9.72
CA ARG A 45 -9.76 0.99 9.62
C ARG A 45 -9.55 0.38 8.23
N VAL A 46 -8.33 0.55 7.69
CA VAL A 46 -7.98 0.09 6.34
C VAL A 46 -8.10 -1.43 6.25
N ALA A 47 -7.58 -2.14 7.24
CA ALA A 47 -7.59 -3.61 7.26
C ALA A 47 -9.03 -4.17 7.27
N GLU A 48 -9.92 -3.62 8.08
CA GLU A 48 -11.32 -4.05 8.12
C GLU A 48 -12.05 -3.75 6.82
N ARG A 49 -11.80 -2.58 6.21
CA ARG A 49 -12.41 -2.19 4.93
C ARG A 49 -11.99 -3.14 3.81
N LEU A 50 -10.71 -3.50 3.75
CA LEU A 50 -10.19 -4.44 2.76
C LEU A 50 -10.68 -5.87 3.03
N ALA A 51 -10.68 -6.31 4.29
CA ALA A 51 -11.21 -7.61 4.69
C ALA A 51 -12.67 -7.80 4.32
N ALA A 52 -13.49 -6.75 4.50
CA ALA A 52 -14.91 -6.78 4.12
C ALA A 52 -15.15 -7.01 2.61
N CYS A 53 -14.14 -6.76 1.78
CA CYS A 53 -14.22 -7.04 0.34
C CYS A 53 -13.99 -8.51 0.00
N ILE A 54 -13.42 -9.30 0.92
CA ILE A 54 -12.98 -10.68 0.71
C ILE A 54 -14.00 -11.63 1.34
N LYS A 55 -14.48 -12.60 0.56
CA LYS A 55 -15.25 -13.71 1.11
C LYS A 55 -14.28 -14.71 1.72
N ASP A 56 -14.33 -14.89 3.05
CA ASP A 56 -13.51 -15.88 3.73
C ASP A 56 -14.01 -17.30 3.44
N PRO A 57 -13.20 -18.15 2.79
CA PRO A 57 -13.61 -19.52 2.48
C PRO A 57 -13.35 -20.49 3.64
N ARG A 58 -12.70 -20.04 4.73
CA ARG A 58 -12.31 -20.89 5.86
C ARG A 58 -13.49 -21.24 6.76
N ALA A 59 -13.48 -22.41 7.34
CA ALA A 59 -14.47 -22.81 8.35
C ALA A 59 -14.32 -21.93 9.61
N PRO A 60 -15.42 -21.32 10.11
CA PRO A 60 -15.35 -20.36 11.21
C PRO A 60 -14.67 -20.88 12.48
N ASP A 61 -14.82 -22.16 12.79
CA ASP A 61 -14.23 -22.86 13.94
C ASP A 61 -12.72 -23.10 13.81
N GLN A 62 -12.16 -22.96 12.61
CA GLN A 62 -10.73 -23.13 12.31
C GLN A 62 -9.98 -21.81 12.12
N ILE A 63 -10.66 -20.67 12.29
CA ILE A 63 -10.05 -19.35 12.11
C ILE A 63 -9.28 -18.95 13.37
N THR A 64 -7.96 -19.05 13.33
CA THR A 64 -7.07 -18.53 14.39
C THR A 64 -6.84 -17.04 14.26
N HIS A 65 -6.68 -16.53 13.05
CA HIS A 65 -6.47 -15.12 12.74
C HIS A 65 -7.54 -14.66 11.75
N SER A 66 -8.23 -13.56 12.06
CA SER A 66 -9.21 -12.98 11.15
C SER A 66 -8.54 -12.43 9.88
N LEU A 67 -9.30 -12.27 8.79
CA LEU A 67 -8.77 -11.61 7.58
C LEU A 67 -8.27 -10.20 7.90
N ALA A 68 -8.97 -9.46 8.74
CA ALA A 68 -8.57 -8.12 9.14
C ALA A 68 -7.23 -8.12 9.90
N ASP A 69 -7.00 -9.08 10.81
CA ASP A 69 -5.73 -9.18 11.54
C ASP A 69 -4.57 -9.53 10.61
N ILE A 70 -4.78 -10.47 9.68
CA ILE A 70 -3.74 -10.84 8.71
C ILE A 70 -3.40 -9.63 7.82
N ILE A 71 -4.40 -8.90 7.31
CA ILE A 71 -4.21 -7.70 6.50
C ILE A 71 -3.51 -6.61 7.31
N ARG A 72 -3.94 -6.36 8.55
CA ARG A 72 -3.33 -5.36 9.44
C ARG A 72 -1.86 -5.67 9.70
N PHE A 73 -1.54 -6.92 10.03
CA PHE A 73 -0.16 -7.34 10.21
C PHE A 73 0.67 -7.08 8.95
N ARG A 74 0.16 -7.47 7.77
CA ARG A 74 0.85 -7.25 6.50
C ARG A 74 1.05 -5.77 6.17
N LEU A 75 0.04 -4.93 6.38
CA LEU A 75 0.15 -3.48 6.21
C LEU A 75 1.22 -2.87 7.11
N LEU A 76 1.25 -3.28 8.37
CA LEU A 76 2.25 -2.80 9.34
C LEU A 76 3.65 -3.29 8.99
N MET A 77 3.82 -4.53 8.51
CA MET A 77 5.11 -5.03 8.01
C MET A 77 5.63 -4.13 6.88
N ILE A 78 4.85 -3.92 5.83
CA ILE A 78 5.23 -3.08 4.69
C ILE A 78 5.55 -1.65 5.15
N SER A 79 4.74 -1.08 6.02
CA SER A 79 4.94 0.28 6.54
C SER A 79 6.19 0.43 7.42
N ALA A 80 6.65 -0.67 8.03
CA ALA A 80 7.89 -0.73 8.81
C ALA A 80 9.13 -1.06 7.97
N GLY A 81 8.96 -1.29 6.64
CA GLY A 81 10.05 -1.59 5.72
C GLY A 81 10.30 -3.09 5.49
N TYR A 82 9.41 -3.97 5.97
CA TYR A 82 9.47 -5.42 5.73
C TYR A 82 8.57 -5.77 4.54
N GLU A 83 9.11 -5.61 3.35
CA GLU A 83 8.37 -5.82 2.10
C GLU A 83 8.15 -7.30 1.80
N ASP A 84 9.10 -8.17 2.22
CA ASP A 84 8.99 -9.60 1.98
C ASP A 84 8.01 -10.27 2.96
N GLY A 85 7.07 -11.04 2.41
CA GLY A 85 6.15 -11.85 3.21
C GLY A 85 6.87 -12.89 4.09
N ASN A 86 8.10 -13.30 3.74
CA ASN A 86 8.91 -14.24 4.52
C ASN A 86 9.29 -13.68 5.90
N ASP A 87 9.41 -12.36 6.04
CA ASP A 87 9.74 -11.70 7.32
C ASP A 87 8.68 -11.95 8.39
N ALA A 88 7.45 -12.28 7.99
CA ALA A 88 6.39 -12.62 8.93
C ALA A 88 6.77 -13.73 9.91
N SER A 89 7.60 -14.68 9.48
CA SER A 89 8.02 -15.80 10.34
C SER A 89 8.89 -15.36 11.51
N SER A 90 9.69 -14.32 11.36
CA SER A 90 10.51 -13.72 12.40
C SER A 90 9.74 -12.67 13.21
N LEU A 91 8.86 -11.91 12.55
CA LEU A 91 8.14 -10.79 13.16
C LEU A 91 6.88 -11.21 13.95
N ARG A 92 6.35 -12.40 13.70
CA ARG A 92 5.12 -12.89 14.37
C ARG A 92 5.19 -12.93 15.89
N GLY A 93 6.39 -13.10 16.44
CA GLY A 93 6.68 -13.11 17.89
C GLY A 93 7.07 -11.74 18.45
N ASP A 94 7.30 -10.75 17.61
CA ASP A 94 7.79 -9.44 18.04
C ASP A 94 6.77 -8.69 18.91
N PRO A 95 7.20 -8.13 20.06
CA PRO A 95 6.31 -7.48 21.02
C PRO A 95 5.61 -6.23 20.47
N MET A 96 6.25 -5.46 19.57
CA MET A 96 5.65 -4.27 19.01
C MET A 96 4.60 -4.60 17.96
N PHE A 97 4.85 -5.59 17.09
CA PHE A 97 3.83 -6.08 16.15
C PHE A 97 2.63 -6.67 16.88
N LYS A 98 2.85 -7.46 17.96
CA LYS A 98 1.75 -7.96 18.81
C LYS A 98 0.95 -6.81 19.42
N SER A 99 1.63 -5.83 20.02
CA SER A 99 0.99 -4.64 20.60
C SER A 99 0.21 -3.83 19.58
N ALA A 100 0.73 -3.72 18.36
CA ALA A 100 0.05 -3.03 17.26
C ALA A 100 -1.22 -3.74 16.78
N LEU A 101 -1.33 -5.06 17.04
CA LEU A 101 -2.53 -5.87 16.81
C LEU A 101 -3.40 -6.05 18.07
N ASP A 102 -3.20 -5.23 19.09
CA ASP A 102 -3.95 -5.24 20.35
C ASP A 102 -3.73 -6.52 21.19
N LEU A 103 -2.58 -7.17 21.05
CA LEU A 103 -2.14 -8.31 21.84
C LEU A 103 -1.05 -7.89 22.81
N VAL A 104 -1.03 -8.52 24.00
CA VAL A 104 0.11 -8.33 24.91
C VAL A 104 1.33 -9.15 24.42
N PRO A 105 2.57 -8.74 24.74
CA PRO A 105 3.78 -9.44 24.27
C PRO A 105 3.83 -10.93 24.58
N SER A 106 3.24 -11.36 25.70
CA SER A 106 3.16 -12.77 26.14
C SER A 106 2.05 -13.56 25.45
N ASP A 107 1.21 -12.93 24.65
CA ASP A 107 0.10 -13.57 23.94
C ASP A 107 0.60 -14.45 22.79
N ARG A 108 -0.35 -15.17 22.16
CA ARG A 108 -0.05 -16.02 21.00
C ARG A 108 0.70 -15.25 19.91
N ASP A 109 1.44 -15.99 19.10
CA ASP A 109 2.07 -15.42 17.89
C ASP A 109 1.04 -14.94 16.89
N LEU A 110 1.45 -13.97 16.10
CA LEU A 110 0.72 -13.52 14.90
C LEU A 110 0.75 -14.58 13.80
N CYS A 111 0.10 -14.32 12.69
CA CYS A 111 0.01 -15.30 11.60
C CYS A 111 1.38 -15.57 10.95
N SER A 112 1.55 -16.75 10.40
CA SER A 112 2.77 -17.16 9.70
C SER A 112 2.82 -16.62 8.27
N GLN A 113 4.02 -16.65 7.68
CA GLN A 113 4.26 -16.35 6.27
C GLN A 113 3.30 -17.10 5.34
N SER A 114 3.11 -18.41 5.55
CA SER A 114 2.20 -19.20 4.71
C SER A 114 0.74 -18.76 4.81
N THR A 115 0.34 -18.15 5.92
CA THR A 115 -1.01 -17.57 6.07
C THR A 115 -1.14 -16.27 5.31
N ILE A 116 -0.11 -15.41 5.33
CA ILE A 116 -0.05 -14.20 4.52
C ILE A 116 -0.09 -14.55 3.04
N SER A 117 0.74 -15.49 2.58
CA SER A 117 0.77 -15.92 1.19
C SER A 117 -0.58 -16.47 0.70
N ARG A 118 -1.29 -17.24 1.53
CA ARG A 118 -2.65 -17.69 1.19
C ARG A 118 -3.62 -16.50 1.05
N LEU A 119 -3.53 -15.52 1.94
CA LEU A 119 -4.36 -14.31 1.85
C LEU A 119 -4.06 -13.51 0.57
N GLU A 120 -2.78 -13.27 0.25
CA GLU A 120 -2.37 -12.51 -0.92
C GLU A 120 -2.83 -13.16 -2.24
N ASN A 121 -2.93 -14.50 -2.26
CA ASN A 121 -3.41 -15.25 -3.42
C ASN A 121 -4.93 -15.50 -3.43
N LEU A 122 -5.67 -15.09 -2.39
CA LEU A 122 -7.11 -15.36 -2.27
C LEU A 122 -7.98 -14.44 -3.14
N PRO A 123 -7.72 -13.11 -3.25
CA PRO A 123 -8.59 -12.19 -3.96
C PRO A 123 -8.61 -12.45 -5.47
N ASP A 124 -9.79 -12.69 -6.01
CA ASP A 124 -10.03 -12.70 -7.45
C ASP A 124 -10.17 -11.27 -8.02
N ALA A 125 -10.21 -11.13 -9.34
CA ALA A 125 -10.33 -9.83 -9.99
C ALA A 125 -11.56 -9.00 -9.55
N PRO A 126 -12.77 -9.57 -9.38
CA PRO A 126 -13.89 -8.87 -8.77
C PRO A 126 -13.63 -8.38 -7.35
N THR A 127 -12.93 -9.16 -6.53
CA THR A 127 -12.54 -8.77 -5.16
C THR A 127 -11.56 -7.61 -5.18
N LEU A 128 -10.52 -7.66 -6.01
CA LEU A 128 -9.55 -6.57 -6.17
C LEU A 128 -10.24 -5.27 -6.62
N LEU A 129 -11.24 -5.35 -7.49
CA LEU A 129 -12.04 -4.19 -7.88
C LEU A 129 -12.85 -3.62 -6.71
N ARG A 130 -13.41 -4.47 -5.83
CA ARG A 130 -14.08 -3.99 -4.60
C ARG A 130 -13.10 -3.34 -3.64
N MET A 131 -11.91 -3.92 -3.46
CA MET A 131 -10.85 -3.35 -2.62
C MET A 131 -10.42 -1.97 -3.14
N GLY A 132 -10.21 -1.82 -4.46
CA GLY A 132 -9.97 -0.52 -5.08
C GLY A 132 -11.08 0.49 -4.82
N GLY A 133 -12.35 0.06 -4.85
CA GLY A 133 -13.52 0.86 -4.48
C GLY A 133 -13.50 1.28 -3.01
N ALA A 134 -13.17 0.36 -2.09
CA ALA A 134 -13.07 0.65 -0.66
C ALA A 134 -11.99 1.71 -0.35
N MET A 135 -10.91 1.75 -1.13
CA MET A 135 -9.89 2.81 -1.02
C MET A 135 -10.44 4.18 -1.47
N VAL A 136 -11.25 4.22 -2.54
CA VAL A 136 -11.95 5.45 -2.95
C VAL A 136 -12.93 5.91 -1.88
N ASP A 137 -13.66 4.99 -1.26
CA ASP A 137 -14.58 5.30 -0.16
C ASP A 137 -13.83 5.88 1.05
N LEU A 138 -12.66 5.31 1.38
CA LEU A 138 -11.79 5.83 2.43
C LEU A 138 -11.30 7.24 2.12
N TYR A 139 -10.83 7.47 0.89
CA TYR A 139 -10.41 8.79 0.43
C TYR A 139 -11.54 9.81 0.57
N CYS A 140 -12.74 9.49 0.08
CA CYS A 140 -13.88 10.38 0.20
C CYS A 140 -14.27 10.66 1.66
N ALA A 141 -14.20 9.65 2.53
CA ALA A 141 -14.49 9.77 3.95
C ALA A 141 -13.45 10.58 4.74
N SER A 142 -12.25 10.79 4.21
CA SER A 142 -11.20 11.59 4.86
C SER A 142 -11.45 13.10 4.84
N PHE A 143 -12.42 13.55 4.07
CA PHE A 143 -12.76 14.97 3.96
C PHE A 143 -13.88 15.37 4.92
N HIS A 144 -13.64 16.39 5.71
CA HIS A 144 -14.67 16.96 6.60
C HIS A 144 -15.81 17.64 5.83
N GLN A 145 -15.53 18.16 4.64
CA GLN A 145 -16.50 18.83 3.77
C GLN A 145 -16.31 18.36 2.33
N VAL A 146 -17.42 18.21 1.61
CA VAL A 146 -17.38 17.86 0.19
C VAL A 146 -16.63 18.94 -0.59
N PRO A 147 -15.52 18.59 -1.28
CA PRO A 147 -14.74 19.56 -2.01
C PRO A 147 -15.50 20.07 -3.25
N LYS A 148 -15.37 21.36 -3.55
CA LYS A 148 -15.93 21.94 -4.79
C LYS A 148 -15.25 21.42 -6.03
N ARG A 149 -13.93 21.16 -5.95
CA ARG A 149 -13.07 20.66 -7.04
C ARG A 149 -12.04 19.72 -6.47
N ILE A 150 -11.70 18.68 -7.23
CA ILE A 150 -10.54 17.81 -7.02
C ILE A 150 -9.75 17.66 -8.31
N VAL A 151 -8.45 17.46 -8.18
CA VAL A 151 -7.56 17.05 -9.27
C VAL A 151 -7.23 15.59 -9.05
N LEU A 152 -7.35 14.76 -10.08
CA LEU A 152 -6.92 13.37 -10.06
C LEU A 152 -5.65 13.25 -10.89
N ASP A 153 -4.55 12.93 -10.25
CA ASP A 153 -3.27 12.64 -10.88
C ASP A 153 -3.21 11.14 -11.13
N ILE A 154 -3.13 10.79 -12.41
CA ILE A 154 -3.16 9.41 -12.87
C ILE A 154 -1.86 9.12 -13.58
N ASP A 155 -1.11 8.21 -13.02
CA ASP A 155 0.19 7.81 -13.55
C ASP A 155 0.33 6.29 -13.56
N ASP A 156 1.28 5.80 -14.36
CA ASP A 156 1.72 4.42 -14.33
C ASP A 156 3.21 4.38 -13.96
N THR A 157 3.55 3.45 -13.07
CA THR A 157 4.93 3.25 -12.64
C THR A 157 5.36 1.83 -12.98
N PHE A 158 6.64 1.64 -13.34
CA PHE A 158 7.18 0.32 -13.54
C PHE A 158 7.70 -0.23 -12.21
N ASP A 159 7.26 -1.44 -11.91
CA ASP A 159 7.64 -2.18 -10.71
C ASP A 159 8.34 -3.48 -11.14
N ALA A 160 9.66 -3.50 -10.97
CA ALA A 160 10.49 -4.65 -11.33
C ALA A 160 10.21 -5.82 -10.40
N VAL A 161 10.09 -7.02 -10.97
CA VAL A 161 9.78 -8.24 -10.23
C VAL A 161 11.03 -9.08 -10.03
N HIS A 162 11.29 -9.40 -8.78
CA HIS A 162 12.32 -10.34 -8.40
C HIS A 162 11.69 -11.74 -8.21
N GLY A 163 11.95 -12.65 -9.18
CA GLY A 163 11.42 -14.01 -9.17
C GLY A 163 10.35 -14.30 -10.21
N ASP A 164 9.71 -15.49 -10.12
CA ASP A 164 8.79 -16.03 -11.13
C ASP A 164 7.31 -15.71 -10.80
N GLN A 165 6.99 -14.46 -10.55
CA GLN A 165 5.60 -14.07 -10.26
C GLN A 165 4.71 -14.24 -11.48
N GLN A 166 3.48 -14.72 -11.24
CA GLN A 166 2.48 -14.89 -12.30
C GLN A 166 2.09 -13.54 -12.90
N LEU A 167 1.82 -13.54 -14.21
CA LEU A 167 1.37 -12.37 -14.96
C LEU A 167 2.41 -11.24 -15.09
N ARG A 168 3.65 -11.43 -14.64
CA ARG A 168 4.74 -10.52 -14.99
C ARG A 168 4.93 -10.51 -16.50
N LEU A 169 5.28 -9.37 -17.07
CA LEU A 169 5.64 -9.25 -18.48
C LEU A 169 6.99 -8.56 -18.61
N PHE A 170 7.72 -8.94 -19.67
CA PHE A 170 8.94 -8.24 -20.06
C PHE A 170 8.58 -6.86 -20.63
N ASN A 171 9.24 -5.83 -20.12
CA ASN A 171 9.12 -4.47 -20.61
C ASN A 171 10.42 -4.05 -21.28
N ALA A 172 10.39 -3.95 -22.61
CA ALA A 172 11.57 -3.62 -23.40
C ALA A 172 12.14 -2.19 -23.16
N HIS A 173 11.36 -1.30 -22.54
CA HIS A 173 11.84 0.05 -22.20
C HIS A 173 12.73 0.02 -20.96
N TYR A 174 12.42 -0.84 -20.01
CA TYR A 174 13.18 -1.00 -18.76
C TYR A 174 14.14 -2.17 -18.80
N ASP A 175 14.07 -3.02 -19.87
CA ASP A 175 14.84 -4.25 -20.05
C ASP A 175 14.68 -5.25 -18.89
N GLU A 176 13.49 -5.28 -18.28
CA GLU A 176 13.17 -6.10 -17.11
C GLU A 176 11.76 -6.67 -17.15
N TYR A 177 11.54 -7.77 -16.39
CA TYR A 177 10.21 -8.28 -16.11
C TYR A 177 9.59 -7.53 -14.95
N GLY A 178 8.29 -7.22 -15.05
CA GLY A 178 7.63 -6.51 -13.98
C GLY A 178 6.12 -6.34 -14.18
N PHE A 179 5.60 -5.46 -13.36
CA PHE A 179 4.25 -4.92 -13.46
C PHE A 179 4.30 -3.42 -13.79
N GLN A 180 3.19 -2.90 -14.27
CA GLN A 180 3.02 -1.46 -14.53
C GLN A 180 1.68 -1.01 -13.96
N PRO A 181 1.57 -0.89 -12.61
CA PRO A 181 0.35 -0.45 -11.97
C PRO A 181 -0.02 0.97 -12.38
N ILE A 182 -1.32 1.21 -12.51
CA ILE A 182 -1.88 2.56 -12.56
C ILE A 182 -2.12 2.99 -11.13
N VAL A 183 -1.59 4.15 -10.74
CA VAL A 183 -1.80 4.75 -9.43
C VAL A 183 -2.55 6.07 -9.59
N VAL A 184 -3.41 6.39 -8.63
CA VAL A 184 -4.18 7.63 -8.62
C VAL A 184 -4.01 8.33 -7.29
N PHE A 185 -3.56 9.58 -7.38
CA PHE A 185 -3.48 10.50 -6.26
C PHE A 185 -4.38 11.71 -6.50
N ASP A 186 -4.67 12.47 -5.47
CA ASP A 186 -5.24 13.80 -5.67
C ASP A 186 -4.14 14.85 -5.87
N GLY A 187 -4.53 16.09 -6.21
CA GLY A 187 -3.59 17.19 -6.44
C GLY A 187 -2.80 17.62 -5.21
N GLU A 188 -3.10 17.09 -4.04
CA GLU A 188 -2.37 17.30 -2.77
C GLU A 188 -1.52 16.08 -2.38
N GLY A 189 -1.46 15.06 -3.25
CA GLY A 189 -0.66 13.86 -3.04
C GLY A 189 -1.33 12.80 -2.16
N ARG A 190 -2.65 12.88 -1.90
CA ARG A 190 -3.36 11.84 -1.16
C ARG A 190 -3.67 10.67 -2.10
N PHE A 191 -3.33 9.46 -1.65
CA PHE A 191 -3.63 8.24 -2.40
C PHE A 191 -5.15 8.01 -2.48
N ILE A 192 -5.62 7.66 -3.67
CA ILE A 192 -7.04 7.37 -3.92
C ILE A 192 -7.25 5.89 -4.20
N THR A 193 -6.56 5.35 -5.18
CA THR A 193 -6.65 3.94 -5.57
C THR A 193 -5.53 3.54 -6.51
N CYS A 194 -5.35 2.24 -6.71
CA CYS A 194 -4.45 1.71 -7.73
C CYS A 194 -5.07 0.50 -8.43
N ALA A 195 -4.48 0.14 -9.57
CA ALA A 195 -4.78 -1.09 -10.28
C ALA A 195 -3.48 -1.76 -10.72
N LEU A 196 -3.19 -2.93 -10.14
CA LEU A 196 -2.04 -3.75 -10.56
C LEU A 196 -2.29 -4.28 -11.97
N ARG A 197 -1.25 -4.21 -12.81
CA ARG A 197 -1.30 -4.61 -14.22
C ARG A 197 0.04 -5.19 -14.64
N PRO A 198 0.03 -6.12 -15.61
CA PRO A 198 1.27 -6.56 -16.27
C PRO A 198 2.03 -5.37 -16.87
N ALA A 199 3.36 -5.49 -16.98
CA ALA A 199 4.26 -4.44 -17.50
C ALA A 199 4.08 -4.17 -19.01
N LYS A 200 2.84 -3.87 -19.39
CA LYS A 200 2.42 -3.56 -20.74
C LYS A 200 1.73 -2.21 -20.76
N ARG A 201 2.07 -1.37 -21.73
CA ARG A 201 1.38 -0.09 -21.91
C ARG A 201 -0.13 -0.29 -21.96
N PRO A 202 -0.92 0.40 -21.13
CA PRO A 202 -2.36 0.23 -21.08
C PRO A 202 -3.01 0.68 -22.37
N GLY A 203 -3.97 -0.10 -22.84
CA GLY A 203 -4.78 0.26 -24.00
C GLY A 203 -5.85 1.30 -23.66
N GLY A 204 -6.21 2.16 -24.62
CA GLY A 204 -7.23 3.19 -24.40
C GLY A 204 -8.59 2.66 -23.90
N LYS A 205 -8.98 1.44 -24.27
CA LYS A 205 -10.20 0.80 -23.76
C LYS A 205 -10.09 0.45 -22.28
N GLU A 206 -8.93 0.00 -21.85
CA GLU A 206 -8.61 -0.38 -20.46
C GLU A 206 -8.63 0.84 -19.54
N ILE A 207 -7.89 1.88 -19.90
CA ILE A 207 -7.88 3.16 -19.17
C ILE A 207 -9.31 3.73 -19.07
N LYS A 208 -10.06 3.69 -20.16
CA LYS A 208 -11.43 4.16 -20.19
C LYS A 208 -12.34 3.40 -19.22
N ALA A 209 -12.19 2.08 -19.12
CA ALA A 209 -12.93 1.25 -18.19
C ALA A 209 -12.55 1.55 -16.74
N PHE A 210 -11.25 1.71 -16.46
CA PHE A 210 -10.74 2.09 -15.14
C PHE A 210 -11.28 3.46 -14.70
N LEU A 211 -11.14 4.49 -15.54
CA LEU A 211 -11.62 5.84 -15.25
C LEU A 211 -13.13 5.89 -15.01
N ARG A 212 -13.92 5.16 -15.79
CA ARG A 212 -15.38 5.09 -15.57
C ARG A 212 -15.73 4.53 -14.19
N ARG A 213 -15.01 3.50 -13.73
CA ARG A 213 -15.25 2.93 -12.39
C ARG A 213 -14.84 3.92 -11.30
N LEU A 214 -13.66 4.50 -11.42
CA LEU A 214 -13.16 5.50 -10.49
C LEU A 214 -14.11 6.70 -10.36
N LEU A 215 -14.48 7.30 -11.50
CA LEU A 215 -15.38 8.45 -11.51
C LEU A 215 -16.76 8.10 -10.95
N ARG A 216 -17.29 6.90 -11.25
CA ARG A 216 -18.56 6.44 -10.67
C ARG A 216 -18.45 6.31 -9.15
N ALA A 217 -17.38 5.71 -8.63
CA ALA A 217 -17.16 5.58 -7.20
C ALA A 217 -17.12 6.96 -6.51
N ILE A 218 -16.34 7.90 -7.05
CA ILE A 218 -16.28 9.27 -6.50
C ILE A 218 -17.64 9.98 -6.60
N ARG A 219 -18.37 9.82 -7.71
CA ARG A 219 -19.69 10.44 -7.92
C ARG A 219 -20.76 9.92 -6.96
N ASN A 220 -20.65 8.71 -6.47
CA ASN A 220 -21.55 8.18 -5.44
C ASN A 220 -21.45 8.98 -4.13
N HIS A 221 -20.27 9.50 -3.80
CA HIS A 221 -20.03 10.34 -2.62
C HIS A 221 -20.24 11.83 -2.93
N TRP A 222 -19.72 12.28 -4.09
CA TRP A 222 -19.64 13.70 -4.46
C TRP A 222 -20.25 13.98 -5.83
N PRO A 223 -21.59 14.00 -5.96
CA PRO A 223 -22.25 14.11 -7.27
C PRO A 223 -21.95 15.40 -8.02
N ARG A 224 -21.64 16.50 -7.31
CA ARG A 224 -21.47 17.85 -7.89
C ARG A 224 -20.03 18.35 -7.91
N THR A 225 -19.09 17.66 -7.33
CA THR A 225 -17.66 18.04 -7.30
C THR A 225 -17.11 18.12 -8.71
N GLU A 226 -16.44 19.22 -9.05
CA GLU A 226 -15.69 19.33 -10.29
C GLU A 226 -14.46 18.42 -10.23
N ILE A 227 -14.29 17.55 -11.23
CA ILE A 227 -13.16 16.62 -11.29
C ILE A 227 -12.29 17.00 -12.48
N LEU A 228 -11.03 17.30 -12.21
CA LEU A 228 -10.00 17.55 -13.19
C LEU A 228 -9.10 16.32 -13.28
N LEU A 229 -8.86 15.82 -14.49
CA LEU A 229 -7.92 14.72 -14.71
C LEU A 229 -6.59 15.29 -15.20
N ARG A 230 -5.50 14.88 -14.54
CA ARG A 230 -4.13 15.17 -14.91
C ARG A 230 -3.38 13.84 -15.10
N GLY A 231 -2.63 13.72 -16.17
CA GLY A 231 -1.83 12.53 -16.45
C GLY A 231 -1.04 12.69 -17.72
N ASP A 232 0.11 12.05 -17.78
CA ASP A 232 1.05 12.18 -18.87
C ASP A 232 0.58 11.46 -20.15
N SER A 233 1.20 10.37 -20.47
CA SER A 233 0.97 9.63 -21.71
C SER A 233 -0.32 8.81 -21.71
N LEU A 234 -0.89 8.52 -20.55
CA LEU A 234 -2.08 7.70 -20.36
C LEU A 234 -3.35 8.36 -20.90
N LEU A 235 -3.41 9.70 -20.89
CA LEU A 235 -4.57 10.49 -21.28
C LEU A 235 -4.50 11.02 -22.73
N ARG A 236 -3.81 10.34 -23.66
CA ARG A 236 -3.78 10.71 -25.08
C ARG A 236 -5.18 10.66 -25.74
N PRO A 237 -5.41 11.30 -26.92
CA PRO A 237 -6.73 11.76 -27.43
C PRO A 237 -7.92 10.80 -27.39
N GLY A 238 -7.70 9.49 -27.26
CA GLY A 238 -8.79 8.51 -27.10
C GLY A 238 -9.43 8.49 -25.71
N GLY A 239 -8.69 8.84 -24.64
CA GLY A 239 -9.18 8.97 -23.26
C GLY A 239 -9.87 10.32 -23.00
N ALA A 240 -9.37 11.37 -23.65
CA ALA A 240 -9.85 12.75 -23.51
C ALA A 240 -11.33 12.95 -23.86
N ARG A 241 -11.87 12.21 -24.85
CA ARG A 241 -13.28 12.33 -25.27
C ARG A 241 -14.31 11.84 -24.25
N LEU A 242 -13.91 11.03 -23.27
CA LEU A 242 -14.80 10.54 -22.21
C LEU A 242 -15.08 11.61 -21.17
N VAL A 243 -14.10 12.45 -20.96
CA VAL A 243 -14.04 13.47 -19.93
C VAL A 243 -14.89 14.68 -20.29
N SER A 244 -15.01 15.02 -21.59
CA SER A 244 -15.74 16.20 -22.05
C SER A 244 -17.27 16.12 -21.91
N ARG A 245 -17.86 14.91 -21.74
CA ARG A 245 -19.31 14.74 -21.59
C ARG A 245 -19.85 14.94 -20.17
N GLU A 246 -18.99 14.91 -19.16
CA GLU A 246 -19.40 14.92 -17.74
C GLU A 246 -18.94 16.17 -16.95
N ARG A 247 -18.85 17.35 -17.55
CA ARG A 247 -18.29 18.57 -16.92
C ARG A 247 -16.91 18.34 -16.31
N LEU A 248 -16.05 17.69 -17.03
CA LEU A 248 -14.70 17.37 -16.62
C LEU A 248 -13.73 18.24 -17.44
N GLY A 249 -12.97 19.09 -16.77
CA GLY A 249 -11.89 19.83 -17.40
C GLY A 249 -10.69 18.93 -17.65
N LEU A 250 -10.23 18.86 -18.91
CA LEU A 250 -8.95 18.24 -19.26
C LEU A 250 -7.87 19.32 -19.31
N TYR A 251 -6.82 19.11 -18.55
CA TYR A 251 -5.56 19.82 -18.78
C TYR A 251 -4.57 18.86 -19.44
N PRO A 252 -4.17 19.08 -20.71
CA PRO A 252 -2.97 18.46 -21.25
C PRO A 252 -1.80 19.05 -20.47
N GLY A 253 -1.21 18.25 -19.56
CA GLY A 253 -0.12 18.69 -18.72
C GLY A 253 1.07 19.14 -19.56
N ARG A 254 1.50 20.40 -19.43
CA ARG A 254 2.90 20.70 -19.56
C ARG A 254 3.61 19.88 -18.49
N ARG A 255 4.70 19.19 -18.89
CA ARG A 255 5.59 18.46 -17.99
C ARG A 255 5.87 19.30 -16.75
N ALA A 256 5.14 19.10 -15.67
CA ALA A 256 5.61 19.47 -14.38
C ALA A 256 6.64 18.40 -14.00
N HIS A 257 7.90 18.70 -14.21
CA HIS A 257 8.99 17.97 -13.59
C HIS A 257 8.82 18.10 -12.07
N TYR A 258 8.07 17.21 -11.47
CA TYR A 258 8.30 16.85 -10.08
C TYR A 258 9.46 15.87 -10.10
N ASP A 259 10.62 16.39 -9.73
CA ASP A 259 11.81 15.59 -9.47
C ASP A 259 11.55 14.73 -8.23
N LEU A 260 10.85 13.63 -8.43
CA LEU A 260 10.69 12.55 -7.45
C LEU A 260 11.92 11.64 -7.50
N THR A 261 13.10 12.19 -7.68
CA THR A 261 14.33 11.50 -7.34
C THR A 261 14.41 11.45 -5.82
N PRO A 262 14.20 10.28 -5.19
CA PRO A 262 14.68 10.09 -3.84
C PRO A 262 16.18 10.36 -3.92
N SER A 263 16.70 11.26 -3.08
CA SER A 263 18.12 11.53 -2.95
C SER A 263 18.88 10.34 -2.35
N TYR A 264 18.68 9.15 -2.88
CA TYR A 264 19.46 7.97 -2.60
C TYR A 264 20.56 7.85 -3.66
N ARG A 265 21.55 8.73 -3.58
CA ARG A 265 22.84 8.47 -4.22
C ARG A 265 23.44 7.25 -3.55
N ARG A 266 23.35 6.09 -4.19
CA ARG A 266 24.27 5.00 -3.92
C ARG A 266 25.69 5.55 -4.08
N PRO A 267 26.60 5.35 -3.11
CA PRO A 267 28.00 5.67 -3.32
C PRO A 267 28.50 4.81 -4.47
N ARG A 268 28.85 5.42 -5.60
CA ARG A 268 29.69 4.79 -6.60
C ARG A 268 31.07 4.58 -5.99
N GLY A 269 31.48 3.34 -5.87
CA GLY A 269 32.89 3.01 -5.62
C GLY A 269 33.07 2.05 -4.47
N GLN A 270 33.03 0.75 -4.81
CA GLN A 270 33.95 -0.29 -4.30
C GLN A 270 33.46 -1.65 -4.77
N HIS A 271 33.73 -2.03 -6.00
CA HIS A 271 33.89 -3.41 -6.45
C HIS A 271 34.33 -3.45 -7.91
N GLU A 272 35.55 -2.96 -8.13
CA GLU A 272 36.33 -3.32 -9.33
C GLU A 272 37.81 -3.27 -8.97
N SER A 273 38.28 -4.25 -8.20
CA SER A 273 39.71 -4.54 -8.11
C SER A 273 39.97 -5.85 -7.36
N SER A 274 39.52 -6.99 -7.89
CA SER A 274 40.11 -8.29 -7.48
C SER A 274 39.79 -9.46 -8.42
N LEU A 275 39.77 -9.24 -9.72
CA LEU A 275 39.75 -10.32 -10.70
C LEU A 275 40.61 -10.01 -11.94
N ARG A 276 41.85 -9.57 -11.75
CA ARG A 276 42.91 -9.66 -12.75
C ARG A 276 44.21 -10.04 -12.06
N GLY A 277 44.53 -11.31 -12.10
CA GLY A 277 45.84 -11.76 -11.64
C GLY A 277 45.87 -13.22 -11.23
N ARG A 278 45.63 -14.15 -12.18
CA ARG A 278 46.19 -15.52 -12.18
C ARG A 278 45.89 -16.23 -13.49
N THR A 279 46.69 -15.91 -14.48
CA THR A 279 47.05 -16.84 -15.57
C THR A 279 48.44 -16.44 -16.08
N LYS A 280 49.44 -17.22 -15.68
CA LYS A 280 50.60 -17.66 -16.41
C LYS A 280 51.76 -17.90 -15.45
N ALA A 281 52.02 -19.13 -15.16
CA ALA A 281 53.38 -19.74 -15.17
C ALA A 281 53.27 -21.18 -14.68
N GLY A 282 53.78 -22.09 -15.51
CA GLY A 282 54.08 -23.45 -15.17
C GLY A 282 53.17 -24.47 -15.83
#